data_388b48546834acb762e4aa18a57c7b9c
#
_entry.id   388b48546834acb762e4aa18a57c7b9c
#
_cell.length_a   1.000
_cell.length_b   1.000
_cell.length_c   1.000
_cell.angle_alpha   90.00
_cell.angle_beta   90.00
_cell.angle_gamma   90.00
#
_symmetry.space_group_name_H-M   'P 1'
#
loop_
_entity.id
_entity.type
_entity.pdbx_description
1 polymer ?
#
loop_
_entity_poly.entity_id
_entity_poly.type
_entity_poly.pdbx_seq_one_letter_code
_entity_poly.pdbx_strand_id
1 'polypeptide(L)'
;SSRLIIYRYFNRLKYGFVADSQIWSFVCVALIMLPKKSHAANYPQIRSFNVIQEMGHTPKADLKGKWEVCSPVSASDFSAVGYFFVRELYQKLNIPIGFINSSWGGTDIETWMSMEVIDHFPKYEKSLARMRSSEFEEYIKHSDKVKKEFEQAIINEPGEKEKWYLENTSTENWKEHIVPSLWSNEELSGIDGVVWFTYQFSIPANCLGQDAELSLGTIDDDDITWVNGHEVGRTVGYDLKRLYKIPAEVLKEQNTITIKISDYRGGGGLYGPKDEVIPESQTTEFSLCVIIGKYKVAVSSAQYDYVEYGPNAFPSLLFNAMIHPLVGLGMKGVIWYQGENNAARANEYIDLFPALITDWRSRWNNEFPFYWFN
;
A
#
# COMPACT_ATOMS: atom_id res chain seq x y z
N SER A 1 25.93 -20.05 18.68
CA SER A 1 26.21 -18.78 19.43
C SER A 1 26.04 -17.53 18.55
N SER A 2 26.02 -17.68 17.22
CA SER A 2 25.84 -16.55 16.27
C SER A 2 24.41 -15.99 16.27
N ARG A 3 23.39 -16.81 16.54
CA ARG A 3 21.99 -16.38 16.65
C ARG A 3 21.74 -15.34 17.76
N LEU A 4 22.47 -15.44 18.88
CA LEU A 4 22.24 -14.58 20.04
C LEU A 4 22.76 -13.14 19.86
N ILE A 5 23.70 -12.93 18.95
CA ILE A 5 24.35 -11.64 18.73
C ILE A 5 23.49 -10.75 17.85
N ILE A 6 22.84 -11.33 16.83
CA ILE A 6 21.93 -10.58 15.94
C ILE A 6 20.69 -10.14 16.72
N TYR A 7 20.11 -11.03 17.55
CA TYR A 7 18.96 -10.73 18.40
C TYR A 7 19.21 -9.62 19.44
N ARG A 8 20.42 -9.56 20.03
CA ARG A 8 20.79 -8.49 20.98
C ARG A 8 20.98 -7.14 20.31
N TYR A 9 21.38 -7.10 19.05
CA TYR A 9 21.63 -5.84 18.35
C TYR A 9 20.32 -5.19 17.89
N PHE A 10 19.36 -5.97 17.43
CA PHE A 10 18.03 -5.47 17.02
C PHE A 10 17.19 -4.96 18.20
N ASN A 11 17.26 -5.60 19.37
CA ASN A 11 16.58 -5.08 20.57
C ASN A 11 17.13 -3.71 21.05
N ARG A 12 18.35 -3.35 20.69
CA ARG A 12 18.89 -1.98 20.93
C ARG A 12 18.44 -0.95 19.88
N LEU A 13 18.01 -1.38 18.71
CA LEU A 13 17.48 -0.50 17.66
C LEU A 13 15.99 -0.11 17.90
N LYS A 14 15.29 -0.75 18.82
CA LYS A 14 13.89 -0.44 19.18
C LYS A 14 13.68 0.95 19.80
N TYR A 15 14.70 1.64 20.22
CA TYR A 15 14.58 2.96 20.82
C TYR A 15 15.22 4.03 19.92
N GLY A 16 14.43 4.62 19.01
CA GLY A 16 14.81 5.83 18.32
C GLY A 16 14.64 5.90 16.80
N PHE A 17 13.72 5.14 16.22
CA PHE A 17 13.36 5.29 14.81
C PHE A 17 11.90 5.71 14.69
N VAL A 18 11.67 6.92 14.18
CA VAL A 18 10.39 7.32 13.60
C VAL A 18 10.34 6.61 12.25
N ALA A 19 9.45 5.64 12.11
CA ALA A 19 9.16 5.00 10.85
C ALA A 19 8.43 6.01 9.97
N ASP A 20 9.04 6.43 8.86
CA ASP A 20 8.32 7.09 7.80
C ASP A 20 7.56 6.01 7.02
N SER A 21 6.25 6.13 6.97
CA SER A 21 5.28 5.12 6.52
C SER A 21 5.33 4.77 5.03
N GLN A 22 6.30 5.26 4.27
CA GLN A 22 6.40 5.05 2.83
C GLN A 22 7.53 4.12 2.36
N ILE A 23 8.21 3.41 3.24
CA ILE A 23 9.36 2.56 2.85
C ILE A 23 9.17 1.15 3.43
N TRP A 24 8.37 0.33 2.75
CA TRP A 24 8.12 -1.06 3.14
C TRP A 24 8.40 -2.01 2.00
N SER A 25 9.29 -2.91 2.20
CA SER A 25 9.65 -4.20 1.59
C SER A 25 11.04 -4.35 1.03
N PHE A 26 11.61 -5.56 1.28
CA PHE A 26 13.03 -5.70 1.11
C PHE A 26 13.48 -7.11 0.78
N VAL A 27 14.41 -7.20 -0.11
CA VAL A 27 15.52 -8.17 -0.02
C VAL A 27 16.72 -7.53 0.68
N CYS A 28 16.60 -6.39 1.23
CA CYS A 28 17.47 -5.73 2.20
C CYS A 28 16.93 -4.33 2.51
N VAL A 29 16.51 -4.06 3.73
CA VAL A 29 15.83 -2.82 4.11
C VAL A 29 16.68 -1.59 3.89
N ALA A 30 16.16 -0.58 3.19
CA ALA A 30 16.64 0.78 3.27
C ALA A 30 15.96 1.53 4.43
N LEU A 31 16.42 1.33 5.65
CA LEU A 31 16.32 2.39 6.65
C LEU A 31 17.35 3.44 6.25
N ILE A 32 16.89 4.64 5.88
CA ILE A 32 17.78 5.77 5.63
C ILE A 32 18.64 5.99 6.88
N MET A 33 19.95 5.95 6.72
CA MET A 33 20.84 6.21 7.85
C MET A 33 20.68 7.65 8.29
N LEU A 34 20.36 7.85 9.57
CA LEU A 34 20.36 9.19 10.15
C LEU A 34 21.73 9.86 9.94
N PRO A 35 21.80 11.14 9.58
CA PRO A 35 23.04 11.85 9.22
C PRO A 35 24.19 11.64 10.18
N LYS A 36 23.94 11.59 11.50
CA LYS A 36 24.98 11.37 12.53
C LYS A 36 25.66 9.99 12.44
N LYS A 37 25.05 8.97 11.85
CA LYS A 37 25.64 7.63 11.72
C LYS A 37 26.34 7.44 10.38
N SER A 38 25.92 8.13 9.34
CA SER A 38 26.62 8.14 8.04
C SER A 38 27.96 8.85 8.12
N HIS A 39 28.08 9.94 8.89
CA HIS A 39 29.34 10.64 9.09
C HIS A 39 30.49 9.79 9.69
N ALA A 40 30.14 8.73 10.43
CA ALA A 40 31.11 7.77 10.98
C ALA A 40 31.38 6.56 10.08
N ALA A 41 30.72 6.47 8.94
CA ALA A 41 30.76 5.30 8.06
C ALA A 41 31.94 5.37 7.07
N ASN A 42 33.14 5.17 7.55
CA ASN A 42 34.35 5.13 6.71
C ASN A 42 34.95 3.73 6.73
N TYR A 43 34.48 2.86 5.84
CA TYR A 43 34.92 1.46 5.73
C TYR A 43 35.24 1.10 4.27
N PRO A 44 36.45 1.45 3.77
CA PRO A 44 36.81 1.26 2.35
C PRO A 44 36.78 -0.19 1.86
N GLN A 45 36.81 -1.16 2.78
CA GLN A 45 36.67 -2.59 2.48
C GLN A 45 35.22 -3.10 2.51
N ILE A 46 34.25 -2.24 2.82
CA ILE A 46 32.82 -2.54 2.66
C ILE A 46 32.33 -1.88 1.36
N ARG A 47 31.61 -2.63 0.54
CA ARG A 47 30.98 -2.12 -0.69
C ARG A 47 29.54 -2.55 -0.77
N SER A 48 28.68 -1.65 -1.28
CA SER A 48 27.30 -1.92 -1.62
C SER A 48 27.11 -1.91 -3.13
N PHE A 49 26.33 -2.86 -3.64
CA PHE A 49 25.79 -2.80 -4.99
C PHE A 49 24.29 -2.59 -4.89
N ASN A 50 23.81 -1.42 -5.31
CA ASN A 50 22.38 -1.12 -5.33
C ASN A 50 21.82 -1.47 -6.71
N VAL A 51 20.95 -2.47 -6.74
CA VAL A 51 20.23 -2.89 -7.96
C VAL A 51 19.16 -1.84 -8.28
N ILE A 52 19.15 -1.38 -9.53
CA ILE A 52 18.08 -0.51 -10.02
C ILE A 52 16.82 -1.35 -10.21
N GLN A 53 15.72 -0.86 -9.66
CA GLN A 53 14.42 -1.53 -9.72
C GLN A 53 13.97 -1.72 -11.17
N GLU A 54 13.68 -2.95 -11.53
CA GLU A 54 13.23 -3.34 -12.86
C GLU A 54 12.34 -4.58 -12.77
N MET A 55 11.34 -4.68 -13.64
CA MET A 55 10.47 -5.84 -13.79
C MET A 55 10.79 -6.60 -15.08
N GLY A 56 10.56 -7.89 -15.08
CA GLY A 56 10.72 -8.72 -16.27
C GLY A 56 9.72 -9.87 -16.29
N HIS A 57 8.94 -10.01 -17.35
CA HIS A 57 8.07 -11.17 -17.53
C HIS A 57 8.85 -12.43 -17.96
N THR A 58 10.10 -12.25 -18.40
CA THR A 58 11.06 -13.33 -18.68
C THR A 58 12.37 -13.06 -17.96
N PRO A 59 13.16 -14.12 -17.63
CA PRO A 59 14.47 -13.96 -17.02
C PRO A 59 15.40 -13.07 -17.83
N LYS A 60 15.99 -12.06 -17.22
CA LYS A 60 16.96 -11.15 -17.84
C LYS A 60 18.37 -11.69 -17.67
N ALA A 61 19.23 -11.45 -18.65
CA ALA A 61 20.63 -11.87 -18.61
C ALA A 61 21.51 -10.94 -17.77
N ASP A 62 21.10 -9.68 -17.57
CA ASP A 62 21.88 -8.66 -16.85
C ASP A 62 20.95 -7.71 -16.09
N LEU A 63 21.51 -7.00 -15.13
CA LEU A 63 20.81 -5.99 -14.32
C LEU A 63 21.61 -4.70 -14.23
N LYS A 64 20.92 -3.61 -13.92
CA LYS A 64 21.52 -2.30 -13.75
C LYS A 64 21.83 -2.02 -12.27
N GLY A 65 22.97 -1.43 -12.01
CA GLY A 65 23.41 -1.03 -10.68
C GLY A 65 24.86 -0.59 -10.69
N LYS A 66 25.37 -0.22 -9.53
CA LYS A 66 26.80 0.12 -9.38
C LYS A 66 27.32 -0.28 -8.00
N TRP A 67 28.60 -0.63 -7.96
CA TRP A 67 29.33 -0.81 -6.72
C TRP A 67 29.79 0.53 -6.14
N GLU A 68 29.48 0.77 -4.89
CA GLU A 68 29.91 1.95 -4.15
C GLU A 68 30.69 1.54 -2.92
N VAL A 69 31.84 2.20 -2.70
CA VAL A 69 32.65 2.01 -1.51
C VAL A 69 32.01 2.73 -0.35
N CYS A 70 31.99 2.11 0.83
CA CYS A 70 31.42 2.70 2.02
C CYS A 70 32.23 3.91 2.49
N SER A 71 31.63 5.07 2.40
CA SER A 71 32.14 6.36 2.86
C SER A 71 31.05 7.14 3.59
N PRO A 72 31.36 8.20 4.33
CA PRO A 72 30.35 9.05 4.95
C PRO A 72 29.28 9.59 3.98
N VAL A 73 29.66 9.77 2.70
CA VAL A 73 28.74 10.26 1.65
C VAL A 73 27.87 9.13 1.11
N SER A 74 28.49 8.03 0.64
CA SER A 74 27.76 6.94 0.00
C SER A 74 26.92 6.11 0.97
N ALA A 75 27.29 6.03 2.22
CA ALA A 75 26.61 5.23 3.22
C ALA A 75 25.18 5.73 3.53
N SER A 76 24.85 6.98 3.21
CA SER A 76 23.48 7.50 3.32
C SER A 76 22.50 6.75 2.42
N ASP A 77 22.97 6.27 1.28
CA ASP A 77 22.15 5.58 0.26
C ASP A 77 22.19 4.05 0.41
N PHE A 78 22.92 3.54 1.39
CA PHE A 78 22.99 2.11 1.66
C PHE A 78 21.78 1.63 2.44
N SER A 79 21.36 0.38 2.16
CA SER A 79 20.43 -0.32 3.05
C SER A 79 20.99 -0.31 4.48
N ALA A 80 20.25 0.27 5.42
CA ALA A 80 20.70 0.33 6.81
C ALA A 80 20.86 -1.07 7.42
N VAL A 81 19.93 -1.99 7.14
CA VAL A 81 20.02 -3.39 7.61
C VAL A 81 21.24 -4.07 7.01
N GLY A 82 21.42 -3.96 5.69
CA GLY A 82 22.60 -4.49 5.02
C GLY A 82 23.89 -3.90 5.56
N TYR A 83 23.98 -2.58 5.69
CA TYR A 83 25.16 -1.89 6.20
C TYR A 83 25.52 -2.31 7.63
N PHE A 84 24.56 -2.29 8.56
CA PHE A 84 24.87 -2.65 9.96
C PHE A 84 25.25 -4.11 10.10
N PHE A 85 24.63 -5.01 9.32
CA PHE A 85 24.99 -6.41 9.29
C PHE A 85 26.41 -6.64 8.78
N VAL A 86 26.77 -6.10 7.61
CA VAL A 86 28.10 -6.28 7.04
C VAL A 86 29.21 -5.55 7.82
N ARG A 87 28.89 -4.41 8.44
CA ARG A 87 29.81 -3.70 9.33
C ARG A 87 30.18 -4.57 10.53
N GLU A 88 29.21 -5.21 11.16
CA GLU A 88 29.45 -6.12 12.29
C GLU A 88 30.30 -7.32 11.88
N LEU A 89 30.01 -7.90 10.70
CA LEU A 89 30.84 -8.97 10.14
C LEU A 89 32.25 -8.49 9.85
N TYR A 90 32.41 -7.33 9.23
CA TYR A 90 33.72 -6.74 8.94
C TYR A 90 34.55 -6.53 10.21
N GLN A 91 33.94 -5.96 11.25
CA GLN A 91 34.62 -5.73 12.52
C GLN A 91 35.07 -7.02 13.21
N LYS A 92 34.33 -8.12 13.02
CA LYS A 92 34.67 -9.41 13.62
C LYS A 92 35.66 -10.23 12.81
N LEU A 93 35.53 -10.20 11.48
CA LEU A 93 36.26 -11.07 10.59
C LEU A 93 37.50 -10.38 9.99
N ASN A 94 37.51 -9.06 9.96
CA ASN A 94 38.53 -8.21 9.33
C ASN A 94 38.85 -8.61 7.87
N ILE A 95 37.82 -8.89 7.09
CA ILE A 95 37.89 -9.23 5.66
C ILE A 95 37.06 -8.27 4.82
N PRO A 96 37.42 -8.01 3.54
CA PRO A 96 36.57 -7.24 2.65
C PRO A 96 35.18 -7.88 2.49
N ILE A 97 34.12 -7.08 2.51
CA ILE A 97 32.74 -7.55 2.37
C ILE A 97 32.00 -6.69 1.36
N GLY A 98 31.41 -7.36 0.38
CA GLY A 98 30.41 -6.77 -0.52
C GLY A 98 29.00 -7.22 -0.16
N PHE A 99 28.02 -6.34 -0.28
CA PHE A 99 26.62 -6.73 -0.21
C PHE A 99 25.83 -6.12 -1.37
N ILE A 100 24.83 -6.87 -1.81
CA ILE A 100 23.93 -6.48 -2.89
C ILE A 100 22.59 -6.12 -2.27
N ASN A 101 22.14 -4.91 -2.53
CA ASN A 101 20.80 -4.46 -2.19
C ASN A 101 19.90 -4.60 -3.42
N SER A 102 19.11 -5.68 -3.46
CA SER A 102 18.09 -5.93 -4.47
C SER A 102 16.73 -5.90 -3.76
N SER A 103 16.05 -4.76 -3.80
CA SER A 103 14.86 -4.51 -2.99
C SER A 103 13.84 -3.61 -3.68
N TRP A 104 12.57 -3.82 -3.36
CA TRP A 104 11.45 -3.00 -3.81
C TRP A 104 10.35 -2.99 -2.76
N GLY A 105 9.97 -1.79 -2.28
CA GLY A 105 8.98 -1.60 -1.23
C GLY A 105 7.56 -2.02 -1.62
N GLY A 106 6.76 -2.58 -0.66
CA GLY A 106 5.36 -2.99 -0.88
C GLY A 106 5.20 -4.22 -1.76
N THR A 107 6.23 -5.11 -1.84
CA THR A 107 6.18 -6.27 -2.74
C THR A 107 5.84 -7.57 -2.03
N ASP A 108 5.12 -8.42 -2.74
CA ASP A 108 4.76 -9.77 -2.33
C ASP A 108 5.91 -10.75 -2.51
N ILE A 109 5.95 -11.82 -1.72
CA ILE A 109 7.04 -12.82 -1.80
C ILE A 109 7.07 -13.53 -3.16
N GLU A 110 5.92 -13.80 -3.75
CA GLU A 110 5.80 -14.53 -5.02
C GLU A 110 6.46 -13.83 -6.20
N THR A 111 6.61 -12.51 -6.18
CA THR A 111 7.31 -11.79 -7.26
C THR A 111 8.83 -12.00 -7.24
N TRP A 112 9.37 -12.46 -6.08
CA TRP A 112 10.79 -12.78 -5.87
C TRP A 112 11.13 -14.26 -6.07
N MET A 113 10.18 -15.07 -6.49
CA MET A 113 10.33 -16.51 -6.75
C MET A 113 10.36 -16.78 -8.24
N SER A 114 11.04 -17.84 -8.63
CA SER A 114 11.07 -18.23 -10.05
C SER A 114 9.73 -18.79 -10.54
N MET A 115 9.46 -18.67 -11.83
CA MET A 115 8.25 -19.24 -12.44
C MET A 115 8.15 -20.76 -12.22
N GLU A 116 9.28 -21.46 -12.24
CA GLU A 116 9.32 -22.91 -12.09
C GLU A 116 8.86 -23.36 -10.70
N VAL A 117 9.18 -22.58 -9.67
CA VAL A 117 8.71 -22.87 -8.32
C VAL A 117 7.26 -22.41 -8.14
N ILE A 118 6.90 -21.26 -8.68
CA ILE A 118 5.52 -20.77 -8.62
C ILE A 118 4.53 -21.70 -9.33
N ASP A 119 4.95 -22.44 -10.37
CA ASP A 119 4.13 -23.46 -11.05
C ASP A 119 3.58 -24.56 -10.10
N HIS A 120 4.21 -24.77 -8.96
CA HIS A 120 3.74 -25.74 -7.97
C HIS A 120 2.56 -25.20 -7.10
N PHE A 121 2.20 -23.93 -7.28
CA PHE A 121 1.10 -23.28 -6.56
C PHE A 121 -0.09 -23.00 -7.50
N PRO A 122 -1.17 -23.81 -7.47
CA PRO A 122 -2.29 -23.72 -8.43
C PRO A 122 -2.96 -22.35 -8.51
N LYS A 123 -2.89 -21.58 -7.43
CA LYS A 123 -3.41 -20.20 -7.37
C LYS A 123 -2.84 -19.30 -8.48
N TYR A 124 -1.59 -19.50 -8.87
CA TYR A 124 -0.89 -18.65 -9.84
C TYR A 124 -0.93 -19.16 -11.27
N GLU A 125 -1.60 -20.29 -11.54
CA GLU A 125 -1.67 -20.93 -12.87
C GLU A 125 -2.12 -19.95 -13.97
N LYS A 126 -3.21 -19.21 -13.72
CA LYS A 126 -3.73 -18.23 -14.69
C LYS A 126 -2.74 -17.09 -14.96
N SER A 127 -2.10 -16.57 -13.91
CA SER A 127 -1.11 -15.49 -14.02
C SER A 127 0.12 -15.94 -14.80
N LEU A 128 0.63 -17.14 -14.53
CA LEU A 128 1.76 -17.71 -15.25
C LEU A 128 1.43 -18.03 -16.72
N ALA A 129 0.24 -18.57 -16.99
CA ALA A 129 -0.23 -18.80 -18.35
C ALA A 129 -0.29 -17.48 -19.15
N ARG A 130 -0.76 -16.39 -18.51
CA ARG A 130 -0.79 -15.06 -19.11
C ARG A 130 0.64 -14.55 -19.39
N MET A 131 1.56 -14.65 -18.42
CA MET A 131 2.94 -14.21 -18.59
C MET A 131 3.71 -14.96 -19.68
N ARG A 132 3.38 -16.24 -19.91
CA ARG A 132 3.99 -17.09 -20.96
C ARG A 132 3.37 -16.87 -22.34
N SER A 133 2.25 -16.16 -22.42
CA SER A 133 1.62 -15.85 -23.70
C SER A 133 2.48 -14.93 -24.54
N SER A 134 2.55 -15.18 -25.85
CA SER A 134 3.18 -14.27 -26.82
C SER A 134 2.48 -12.89 -26.89
N GLU A 135 1.26 -12.80 -26.37
CA GLU A 135 0.44 -11.57 -26.34
C GLU A 135 0.58 -10.80 -25.03
N PHE A 136 1.50 -11.20 -24.13
CA PHE A 136 1.63 -10.58 -22.81
C PHE A 136 1.88 -9.07 -22.89
N GLU A 137 2.77 -8.63 -23.74
CA GLU A 137 3.06 -7.19 -23.88
C GLU A 137 1.86 -6.40 -24.42
N GLU A 138 1.11 -6.98 -25.35
CA GLU A 138 -0.12 -6.37 -25.87
C GLU A 138 -1.20 -6.31 -24.79
N TYR A 139 -1.30 -7.34 -23.97
CA TYR A 139 -2.19 -7.36 -22.81
C TYR A 139 -1.85 -6.22 -21.82
N ILE A 140 -0.58 -6.00 -21.50
CA ILE A 140 -0.16 -4.90 -20.62
C ILE A 140 -0.47 -3.53 -21.23
N LYS A 141 -0.20 -3.33 -22.54
CA LYS A 141 -0.57 -2.08 -23.22
C LYS A 141 -2.08 -1.84 -23.24
N HIS A 142 -2.87 -2.91 -23.44
CA HIS A 142 -4.31 -2.84 -23.36
C HIS A 142 -4.78 -2.47 -21.96
N SER A 143 -4.23 -3.10 -20.93
CA SER A 143 -4.51 -2.77 -19.53
C SER A 143 -4.21 -1.31 -19.20
N ASP A 144 -3.09 -0.77 -19.66
CA ASP A 144 -2.75 0.65 -19.47
C ASP A 144 -3.76 1.60 -20.12
N LYS A 145 -4.29 1.20 -21.29
CA LYS A 145 -5.34 1.96 -21.95
C LYS A 145 -6.66 1.91 -21.17
N VAL A 146 -7.09 0.72 -20.76
CA VAL A 146 -8.32 0.52 -19.98
C VAL A 146 -8.21 1.24 -18.62
N LYS A 147 -7.04 1.21 -17.97
CA LYS A 147 -6.79 1.98 -16.74
C LYS A 147 -7.02 3.48 -16.96
N LYS A 148 -6.51 4.06 -18.05
CA LYS A 148 -6.75 5.47 -18.39
C LYS A 148 -8.23 5.77 -18.66
N GLU A 149 -8.95 4.84 -19.26
CA GLU A 149 -10.41 4.96 -19.46
C GLU A 149 -11.13 4.97 -18.10
N PHE A 150 -10.72 4.12 -17.16
CA PHE A 150 -11.24 4.11 -15.79
C PHE A 150 -10.92 5.42 -15.05
N GLU A 151 -9.69 5.91 -15.10
CA GLU A 151 -9.29 7.20 -14.51
C GLU A 151 -10.12 8.36 -15.06
N GLN A 152 -10.38 8.35 -16.37
CA GLN A 152 -11.24 9.36 -17.00
C GLN A 152 -12.71 9.21 -16.60
N ALA A 153 -13.17 7.99 -16.34
CA ALA A 153 -14.52 7.74 -15.83
C ALA A 153 -14.71 8.29 -14.42
N ILE A 154 -13.70 8.16 -13.55
CA ILE A 154 -13.70 8.77 -12.20
C ILE A 154 -13.83 10.29 -12.29
N ILE A 155 -13.03 10.93 -13.15
CA ILE A 155 -13.07 12.40 -13.34
C ILE A 155 -14.41 12.86 -13.92
N ASN A 156 -15.01 12.05 -14.78
CA ASN A 156 -16.24 12.39 -15.51
C ASN A 156 -17.47 11.63 -15.00
N GLU A 157 -17.45 11.21 -13.75
CA GLU A 157 -18.51 10.37 -13.19
C GLU A 157 -19.89 11.03 -13.25
N PRO A 158 -20.98 10.24 -13.30
CA PRO A 158 -22.32 10.76 -13.55
C PRO A 158 -22.87 11.61 -12.40
N GLY A 159 -22.49 11.35 -11.15
CA GLY A 159 -23.09 12.01 -10.00
C GLY A 159 -22.81 13.51 -9.94
N GLU A 160 -21.62 13.96 -10.30
CA GLU A 160 -21.33 15.39 -10.41
C GLU A 160 -22.04 16.01 -11.62
N LYS A 161 -22.06 15.34 -12.77
CA LYS A 161 -22.75 15.83 -13.98
C LYS A 161 -24.24 16.00 -13.76
N GLU A 162 -24.86 15.02 -13.13
CA GLU A 162 -26.29 14.97 -12.85
C GLU A 162 -26.65 15.66 -11.52
N LYS A 163 -25.62 16.15 -10.78
CA LYS A 163 -25.75 16.87 -9.53
C LYS A 163 -26.51 16.07 -8.47
N TRP A 164 -26.07 14.83 -8.22
CA TRP A 164 -26.72 13.94 -7.22
C TRP A 164 -26.67 14.50 -5.79
N TYR A 165 -25.93 15.56 -5.54
CA TYR A 165 -25.87 16.26 -4.29
C TYR A 165 -27.06 17.21 -4.04
N LEU A 166 -27.92 17.46 -5.02
CA LEU A 166 -29.08 18.32 -4.85
C LEU A 166 -30.18 17.62 -4.03
N GLU A 167 -30.90 18.39 -3.22
CA GLU A 167 -31.96 17.89 -2.32
C GLU A 167 -33.09 17.14 -3.03
N ASN A 168 -33.38 17.49 -4.27
CA ASN A 168 -34.45 16.89 -5.08
C ASN A 168 -34.00 15.67 -5.86
N THR A 169 -32.79 15.15 -5.61
CA THR A 169 -32.30 13.95 -6.27
C THR A 169 -33.11 12.74 -5.86
N SER A 170 -33.67 12.01 -6.85
CA SER A 170 -34.36 10.75 -6.55
C SER A 170 -33.37 9.68 -6.11
N THR A 171 -33.61 9.09 -4.97
CA THR A 171 -32.85 7.98 -4.40
C THR A 171 -33.60 6.66 -4.39
N GLU A 172 -34.64 6.51 -5.23
CA GLU A 172 -35.45 5.27 -5.29
C GLU A 172 -34.62 4.04 -5.68
N ASN A 173 -33.67 4.23 -6.59
CA ASN A 173 -32.78 3.15 -7.07
C ASN A 173 -31.45 3.07 -6.32
N TRP A 174 -31.30 3.76 -5.19
CA TRP A 174 -30.13 3.68 -4.33
C TRP A 174 -30.32 2.54 -3.33
N LYS A 175 -29.22 1.88 -2.97
CA LYS A 175 -29.24 0.78 -2.01
C LYS A 175 -29.06 1.28 -0.59
N GLU A 176 -29.58 0.56 0.38
CA GLU A 176 -29.40 0.91 1.80
C GLU A 176 -27.98 0.62 2.28
N HIS A 177 -27.49 1.46 3.16
CA HIS A 177 -26.16 1.32 3.77
C HIS A 177 -26.17 1.84 5.22
N ILE A 178 -25.38 1.22 6.07
CA ILE A 178 -25.25 1.58 7.47
C ILE A 178 -23.84 2.14 7.71
N VAL A 179 -23.75 3.33 8.30
CA VAL A 179 -22.46 3.95 8.69
C VAL A 179 -22.38 4.10 10.22
N PRO A 180 -21.14 4.13 10.78
CA PRO A 180 -19.86 3.99 10.13
C PRO A 180 -19.55 2.53 9.75
N SER A 181 -19.02 2.29 8.55
CA SER A 181 -18.48 1.01 8.13
C SER A 181 -17.51 1.18 6.97
N LEU A 182 -16.48 0.34 6.93
CA LEU A 182 -15.71 0.13 5.70
C LEU A 182 -16.61 -0.57 4.66
N TRP A 183 -16.27 -0.45 3.40
CA TRP A 183 -16.93 -1.19 2.29
C TRP A 183 -16.65 -2.68 2.35
N SER A 184 -16.78 -3.25 3.55
CA SER A 184 -16.57 -4.67 3.81
C SER A 184 -17.80 -5.53 3.58
N ASN A 185 -18.94 -4.92 3.23
CA ASN A 185 -20.11 -5.68 2.82
C ASN A 185 -19.90 -6.28 1.43
N GLU A 186 -20.57 -7.41 1.15
CA GLU A 186 -20.37 -8.20 -0.07
C GLU A 186 -20.52 -7.39 -1.37
N GLU A 187 -21.28 -6.29 -1.35
CA GLU A 187 -21.58 -5.48 -2.54
C GLU A 187 -20.56 -4.37 -2.84
N LEU A 188 -19.84 -3.86 -1.83
CA LEU A 188 -18.85 -2.80 -1.97
C LEU A 188 -17.42 -3.30 -1.75
N SER A 189 -17.25 -4.54 -1.30
CA SER A 189 -15.93 -5.13 -1.07
C SER A 189 -15.10 -5.19 -2.35
N GLY A 190 -13.92 -4.55 -2.31
CA GLY A 190 -12.97 -4.55 -3.44
C GLY A 190 -13.40 -3.67 -4.62
N ILE A 191 -14.28 -2.70 -4.40
CA ILE A 191 -14.58 -1.67 -5.39
C ILE A 191 -13.62 -0.50 -5.19
N ASP A 192 -12.68 -0.30 -6.10
CA ASP A 192 -12.07 0.99 -6.30
C ASP A 192 -12.95 1.81 -7.26
N GLY A 193 -13.10 3.12 -7.04
CA GLY A 193 -13.94 3.98 -7.88
C GLY A 193 -14.64 5.10 -7.14
N VAL A 194 -15.85 5.43 -7.56
CA VAL A 194 -16.64 6.52 -6.96
C VAL A 194 -17.98 6.00 -6.47
N VAL A 195 -18.24 6.22 -5.19
CA VAL A 195 -19.51 5.88 -4.54
C VAL A 195 -20.10 7.12 -3.89
N TRP A 196 -21.38 7.30 -4.10
CA TRP A 196 -22.16 8.38 -3.52
C TRP A 196 -23.03 7.83 -2.40
N PHE A 197 -23.05 8.55 -1.28
CA PHE A 197 -23.88 8.25 -0.12
C PHE A 197 -24.81 9.41 0.19
N THR A 198 -26.01 9.11 0.69
CA THR A 198 -26.95 10.13 1.17
C THR A 198 -27.57 9.70 2.50
N TYR A 199 -27.66 10.62 3.42
CA TYR A 199 -28.23 10.42 4.76
C TYR A 199 -29.14 11.57 5.10
N GLN A 200 -30.20 11.29 5.87
CA GLN A 200 -31.10 12.31 6.37
C GLN A 200 -30.94 12.45 7.88
N PHE A 201 -30.97 13.69 8.36
CA PHE A 201 -30.93 13.98 9.77
C PHE A 201 -31.83 15.18 10.11
N SER A 202 -32.29 15.22 11.37
CA SER A 202 -33.14 16.28 11.87
C SER A 202 -32.42 17.06 12.95
N ILE A 203 -32.63 18.38 13.01
CA ILE A 203 -32.14 19.19 14.09
C ILE A 203 -33.32 19.82 14.85
N PRO A 204 -33.22 20.01 16.18
CA PRO A 204 -34.25 20.68 16.96
C PRO A 204 -34.44 22.14 16.50
N ALA A 205 -35.68 22.64 16.52
CA ALA A 205 -36.00 24.00 16.06
C ALA A 205 -35.22 25.09 16.82
N ASN A 206 -34.87 24.85 18.08
CA ASN A 206 -34.07 25.79 18.89
C ASN A 206 -32.59 25.85 18.49
N CYS A 207 -32.14 24.97 17.62
CA CYS A 207 -30.78 24.94 17.06
C CYS A 207 -30.67 25.65 15.69
N LEU A 208 -31.81 26.02 15.11
CA LEU A 208 -31.84 26.78 13.85
C LEU A 208 -31.24 28.20 14.05
N GLY A 209 -30.57 28.68 12.99
CA GLY A 209 -29.93 29.98 13.01
C GLY A 209 -28.57 30.03 13.70
N GLN A 210 -27.98 28.87 14.00
CA GLN A 210 -26.61 28.71 14.51
C GLN A 210 -25.80 27.85 13.57
N ASP A 211 -24.50 28.18 13.44
CA ASP A 211 -23.55 27.32 12.72
C ASP A 211 -23.42 26.00 13.46
N ALA A 212 -23.22 24.92 12.68
CA ALA A 212 -22.99 23.60 13.23
C ALA A 212 -21.66 23.03 12.72
N GLU A 213 -21.19 21.98 13.38
CA GLU A 213 -20.01 21.21 12.97
C GLU A 213 -20.42 19.78 12.67
N LEU A 214 -20.00 19.29 11.49
CA LEU A 214 -20.22 17.93 11.02
C LEU A 214 -18.93 17.13 11.16
N SER A 215 -18.94 16.13 12.03
CA SER A 215 -17.86 15.15 12.11
C SER A 215 -18.27 13.87 11.36
N LEU A 216 -17.46 13.46 10.38
CA LEU A 216 -17.66 12.22 9.62
C LEU A 216 -16.61 11.15 9.97
N GLY A 217 -15.78 11.39 10.99
CA GLY A 217 -14.67 10.48 11.32
C GLY A 217 -13.62 10.50 10.23
N THR A 218 -13.16 9.33 9.82
CA THR A 218 -12.17 9.12 8.76
C THR A 218 -12.84 8.51 7.54
N ILE A 219 -12.49 8.99 6.36
CA ILE A 219 -12.97 8.46 5.07
C ILE A 219 -11.75 8.01 4.25
N ASP A 220 -11.85 6.88 3.60
CA ASP A 220 -10.86 6.28 2.72
C ASP A 220 -11.37 6.32 1.28
N ASP A 221 -10.73 7.01 0.29
CA ASP A 221 -9.58 7.95 0.37
C ASP A 221 -10.02 9.41 0.45
N ASP A 222 -10.63 9.94 -0.63
CA ASP A 222 -11.01 11.35 -0.81
C ASP A 222 -12.52 11.52 -0.71
N ASP A 223 -12.96 12.65 -0.16
CA ASP A 223 -14.38 12.97 -0.16
C ASP A 223 -14.70 14.41 -0.59
N ILE A 224 -15.96 14.59 -1.02
CA ILE A 224 -16.64 15.87 -1.08
C ILE A 224 -17.99 15.69 -0.39
N THR A 225 -18.30 16.60 0.52
CA THR A 225 -19.51 16.54 1.34
C THR A 225 -20.39 17.76 1.14
N TRP A 226 -21.67 17.52 0.93
CA TRP A 226 -22.71 18.54 0.81
C TRP A 226 -23.77 18.38 1.90
N VAL A 227 -24.31 19.49 2.36
CA VAL A 227 -25.53 19.54 3.18
C VAL A 227 -26.56 20.37 2.44
N ASN A 228 -27.74 19.78 2.24
CA ASN A 228 -28.84 20.44 1.51
C ASN A 228 -28.41 21.03 0.15
N GLY A 229 -27.54 20.34 -0.55
CA GLY A 229 -27.00 20.75 -1.84
C GLY A 229 -25.86 21.77 -1.81
N HIS A 230 -25.47 22.27 -0.64
CA HIS A 230 -24.34 23.17 -0.44
C HIS A 230 -23.09 22.39 -0.03
N GLU A 231 -21.98 22.57 -0.76
CA GLU A 231 -20.70 21.98 -0.36
C GLU A 231 -20.23 22.58 0.96
N VAL A 232 -20.00 21.70 1.95
CA VAL A 232 -19.54 22.09 3.28
C VAL A 232 -18.08 21.71 3.53
N GLY A 233 -17.54 20.80 2.72
CA GLY A 233 -16.12 20.43 2.83
C GLY A 233 -15.69 19.39 1.82
N ARG A 234 -14.37 19.28 1.68
CA ARG A 234 -13.67 18.23 0.93
C ARG A 234 -12.32 17.94 1.57
N THR A 235 -11.91 16.70 1.54
CA THR A 235 -10.63 16.25 2.07
C THR A 235 -10.02 15.22 1.15
N VAL A 236 -8.69 15.31 0.96
CA VAL A 236 -7.89 14.36 0.20
C VAL A 236 -7.02 13.56 1.16
N GLY A 237 -7.09 12.23 1.11
CA GLY A 237 -6.30 11.31 1.91
C GLY A 237 -7.10 10.42 2.86
N TYR A 238 -6.62 9.21 3.07
CA TYR A 238 -7.35 8.10 3.70
C TYR A 238 -7.38 8.14 5.24
N ASP A 239 -6.47 8.86 5.90
CA ASP A 239 -6.26 8.83 7.36
C ASP A 239 -6.60 10.14 8.07
N LEU A 240 -7.14 11.12 7.35
CA LEU A 240 -7.50 12.42 7.89
C LEU A 240 -8.92 12.44 8.45
N LYS A 241 -9.12 13.10 9.60
CA LYS A 241 -10.45 13.33 10.17
C LYS A 241 -11.20 14.39 9.38
N ARG A 242 -12.46 14.12 9.10
CA ARG A 242 -13.40 15.02 8.43
C ARG A 242 -14.18 15.82 9.47
N LEU A 243 -13.92 17.10 9.51
CA LEU A 243 -14.58 18.05 10.40
C LEU A 243 -14.98 19.28 9.59
N TYR A 244 -16.27 19.40 9.26
CA TYR A 244 -16.78 20.41 8.36
C TYR A 244 -17.74 21.35 9.05
N LYS A 245 -17.62 22.65 8.75
CA LYS A 245 -18.56 23.66 9.27
C LYS A 245 -19.77 23.76 8.34
N ILE A 246 -20.95 23.73 8.95
CA ILE A 246 -22.22 23.96 8.25
C ILE A 246 -22.72 25.35 8.64
N PRO A 247 -22.79 26.31 7.71
CA PRO A 247 -23.34 27.64 7.98
C PRO A 247 -24.82 27.57 8.39
N ALA A 248 -25.22 28.47 9.30
CA ALA A 248 -26.58 28.51 9.84
C ALA A 248 -27.67 28.60 8.76
N GLU A 249 -27.38 29.31 7.66
CA GLU A 249 -28.31 29.50 6.53
C GLU A 249 -28.53 28.24 5.69
N VAL A 250 -27.66 27.25 5.79
CA VAL A 250 -27.78 25.97 5.11
C VAL A 250 -28.69 25.01 5.87
N LEU A 251 -28.75 25.13 7.19
CA LEU A 251 -29.47 24.22 8.09
C LEU A 251 -30.99 24.44 8.09
N LYS A 252 -31.71 23.31 8.10
CA LYS A 252 -33.19 23.22 8.19
C LYS A 252 -33.55 22.24 9.31
N GLU A 253 -34.84 22.14 9.69
CA GLU A 253 -35.30 21.10 10.62
C GLU A 253 -35.00 19.67 10.06
N GLN A 254 -35.18 19.48 8.76
CA GLN A 254 -34.86 18.26 8.06
C GLN A 254 -33.73 18.54 7.06
N ASN A 255 -32.67 17.77 7.14
CA ASN A 255 -31.46 17.99 6.35
C ASN A 255 -31.06 16.70 5.64
N THR A 256 -30.42 16.88 4.50
CA THR A 256 -29.80 15.79 3.73
C THR A 256 -28.29 16.03 3.64
N ILE A 257 -27.50 15.05 4.07
CA ILE A 257 -26.07 14.99 3.79
C ILE A 257 -25.89 14.12 2.55
N THR A 258 -25.08 14.59 1.60
CA THR A 258 -24.62 13.81 0.46
C THR A 258 -23.10 13.79 0.48
N ILE A 259 -22.50 12.61 0.34
CA ILE A 259 -21.05 12.41 0.38
C ILE A 259 -20.65 11.66 -0.89
N LYS A 260 -19.76 12.23 -1.66
CA LYS A 260 -19.04 11.54 -2.73
C LYS A 260 -17.74 11.02 -2.17
N ILE A 261 -17.48 9.74 -2.26
CA ILE A 261 -16.22 9.12 -1.87
C ILE A 261 -15.53 8.60 -3.12
N SER A 262 -14.27 8.98 -3.31
CA SER A 262 -13.39 8.43 -4.33
C SER A 262 -12.34 7.57 -3.66
N ASP A 263 -12.39 6.28 -3.94
CA ASP A 263 -11.45 5.27 -3.46
C ASP A 263 -10.58 4.84 -4.64
N TYR A 264 -9.27 4.92 -4.46
CA TYR A 264 -8.32 4.61 -5.52
C TYR A 264 -7.69 3.24 -5.38
N ARG A 265 -7.69 2.67 -4.16
CA ARG A 265 -7.13 1.33 -3.86
C ARG A 265 -7.51 0.86 -2.46
N GLY A 266 -7.75 -0.43 -2.34
CA GLY A 266 -7.77 -1.11 -1.04
C GLY A 266 -9.14 -1.23 -0.44
N GLY A 267 -9.42 -0.49 0.60
CA GLY A 267 -10.68 -0.56 1.31
C GLY A 267 -11.30 0.80 1.52
N GLY A 268 -12.31 1.17 0.75
CA GLY A 268 -13.02 2.44 0.88
C GLY A 268 -14.00 2.48 2.05
N GLY A 269 -14.54 3.66 2.32
CA GLY A 269 -15.66 3.86 3.22
C GLY A 269 -15.51 4.93 4.28
N LEU A 270 -16.59 5.13 5.03
CA LEU A 270 -16.60 5.92 6.26
C LEU A 270 -16.24 5.03 7.43
N TYR A 271 -15.11 5.25 8.08
CA TYR A 271 -14.68 4.45 9.22
C TYR A 271 -14.12 5.33 10.35
N GLY A 272 -13.95 4.76 11.51
CA GLY A 272 -13.41 5.42 12.68
C GLY A 272 -14.00 4.80 13.94
N PRO A 273 -13.39 5.02 15.11
CA PRO A 273 -13.99 4.61 16.37
C PRO A 273 -15.37 5.25 16.51
N LYS A 274 -16.35 4.48 16.97
CA LYS A 274 -17.72 4.99 17.20
C LYS A 274 -17.73 6.22 18.12
N ASP A 275 -16.74 6.33 18.99
CA ASP A 275 -16.58 7.40 19.98
C ASP A 275 -15.97 8.68 19.35
N GLU A 276 -15.37 8.61 18.17
CA GLU A 276 -14.81 9.77 17.47
C GLU A 276 -15.82 10.49 16.57
N VAL A 277 -17.00 9.91 16.40
CA VAL A 277 -18.14 10.53 15.70
C VAL A 277 -18.95 11.44 16.65
N ILE A 278 -18.47 11.62 17.91
CA ILE A 278 -19.15 12.43 18.94
C ILE A 278 -18.09 13.30 19.64
N PRO A 279 -18.04 14.60 19.44
CA PRO A 279 -17.38 15.50 20.39
C PRO A 279 -18.28 15.84 21.60
N GLU A 280 -17.71 15.75 22.80
CA GLU A 280 -18.30 16.35 24.00
C GLU A 280 -17.87 17.83 24.10
N SER A 281 -18.72 18.80 23.86
CA SER A 281 -18.90 20.06 24.61
C SER A 281 -19.54 21.23 23.85
N GLN A 282 -20.49 21.87 24.47
CA GLN A 282 -20.97 23.29 24.47
C GLN A 282 -21.30 24.03 23.13
N THR A 283 -21.21 23.44 21.99
CA THR A 283 -21.84 23.90 20.75
C THR A 283 -22.88 22.87 20.32
N THR A 284 -23.83 23.27 19.50
CA THR A 284 -24.93 22.41 19.05
C THR A 284 -24.38 21.30 18.18
N GLU A 285 -23.93 20.21 18.81
CA GLU A 285 -23.29 19.07 18.16
C GLU A 285 -24.34 18.01 17.81
N PHE A 286 -24.40 17.63 16.54
CA PHE A 286 -25.23 16.52 16.10
C PHE A 286 -24.33 15.34 15.79
N SER A 287 -24.40 14.30 16.60
CA SER A 287 -23.74 13.04 16.32
C SER A 287 -24.57 12.22 15.35
N LEU A 288 -23.96 11.82 14.27
CA LEU A 288 -24.47 10.80 13.36
C LEU A 288 -24.18 9.41 13.95
N CYS A 289 -24.84 9.05 15.05
CA CYS A 289 -24.78 7.68 15.58
C CYS A 289 -25.51 6.75 14.63
N VAL A 290 -24.82 5.71 14.11
CA VAL A 290 -25.39 4.64 13.28
C VAL A 290 -26.61 5.08 12.47
N ILE A 291 -26.39 5.60 11.27
CA ILE A 291 -27.46 6.06 10.40
C ILE A 291 -27.63 5.08 9.25
N ILE A 292 -28.87 4.71 8.98
CA ILE A 292 -29.24 4.04 7.74
C ILE A 292 -29.36 5.12 6.68
N GLY A 293 -28.52 5.04 5.69
CA GLY A 293 -28.55 5.89 4.50
C GLY A 293 -28.72 5.07 3.24
N LYS A 294 -28.46 5.71 2.12
CA LYS A 294 -28.48 5.04 0.82
C LYS A 294 -27.19 5.33 0.08
N TYR A 295 -26.77 4.41 -0.80
CA TYR A 295 -25.61 4.59 -1.64
C TYR A 295 -25.89 4.24 -3.11
N LYS A 296 -25.07 4.76 -4.00
CA LYS A 296 -25.04 4.44 -5.41
C LYS A 296 -23.62 4.45 -5.93
N VAL A 297 -23.20 3.37 -6.56
CA VAL A 297 -21.91 3.29 -7.25
C VAL A 297 -22.01 4.07 -8.55
N ALA A 298 -21.17 5.08 -8.71
CA ALA A 298 -21.07 5.90 -9.92
C ALA A 298 -20.09 5.30 -10.92
N VAL A 299 -18.93 4.86 -10.41
CA VAL A 299 -17.87 4.20 -11.19
C VAL A 299 -17.27 3.10 -10.35
N SER A 300 -17.00 1.95 -10.93
CA SER A 300 -16.35 0.82 -10.26
C SER A 300 -15.28 0.21 -11.15
N SER A 301 -14.11 -0.07 -10.57
CA SER A 301 -13.02 -0.82 -11.21
C SER A 301 -13.47 -2.18 -11.76
N ALA A 302 -14.47 -2.80 -11.13
CA ALA A 302 -15.05 -4.09 -11.59
C ALA A 302 -15.65 -4.05 -13.01
N GLN A 303 -15.92 -2.86 -13.55
CA GLN A 303 -16.41 -2.66 -14.92
C GLN A 303 -15.28 -2.59 -15.96
N TYR A 304 -14.02 -2.56 -15.50
CA TYR A 304 -12.83 -2.36 -16.32
C TYR A 304 -11.88 -3.54 -16.11
N ASP A 305 -11.67 -4.34 -17.14
CA ASP A 305 -10.73 -5.48 -17.10
C ASP A 305 -9.30 -4.97 -17.36
N TYR A 306 -8.66 -4.45 -16.32
CA TYR A 306 -7.26 -4.04 -16.39
C TYR A 306 -6.46 -4.57 -15.18
N VAL A 307 -5.15 -4.66 -15.37
CA VAL A 307 -4.19 -4.91 -14.31
C VAL A 307 -3.25 -3.71 -14.18
N GLU A 308 -3.06 -3.22 -12.98
CA GLU A 308 -2.03 -2.24 -12.73
C GLU A 308 -0.66 -2.92 -12.79
N TYR A 309 0.07 -2.67 -13.91
CA TYR A 309 1.36 -3.31 -14.12
C TYR A 309 2.40 -2.74 -13.17
N GLY A 310 2.56 -3.41 -12.06
CA GLY A 310 3.51 -3.10 -11.00
C GLY A 310 4.20 -4.37 -10.50
N PRO A 311 5.08 -4.26 -9.52
CA PRO A 311 5.91 -5.39 -9.05
C PRO A 311 5.10 -6.57 -8.50
N ASN A 312 3.85 -6.36 -8.10
CA ASN A 312 2.93 -7.38 -7.58
C ASN A 312 1.88 -7.84 -8.62
N ALA A 313 1.86 -7.26 -9.83
CA ALA A 313 0.86 -7.59 -10.84
C ALA A 313 0.90 -9.07 -11.25
N PHE A 314 2.08 -9.64 -11.27
CA PHE A 314 2.33 -11.04 -11.61
C PHE A 314 3.45 -11.61 -10.74
N PRO A 315 3.46 -12.92 -10.48
CA PRO A 315 4.59 -13.55 -9.80
C PRO A 315 5.86 -13.45 -10.64
N SER A 316 7.02 -13.67 -10.03
CA SER A 316 8.33 -13.77 -10.68
C SER A 316 8.86 -12.51 -11.38
N LEU A 317 8.13 -11.40 -11.42
CA LEU A 317 8.57 -10.20 -12.15
C LEU A 317 9.91 -9.66 -11.65
N LEU A 318 10.09 -9.62 -10.32
CA LEU A 318 11.31 -9.12 -9.70
C LEU A 318 12.40 -10.18 -9.66
N PHE A 319 12.02 -11.45 -9.50
CA PHE A 319 12.98 -12.55 -9.66
C PHE A 319 13.66 -12.48 -11.03
N ASN A 320 12.87 -12.38 -12.09
CA ASN A 320 13.37 -12.39 -13.46
C ASN A 320 14.34 -11.24 -13.76
N ALA A 321 14.10 -10.06 -13.21
CA ALA A 321 14.87 -8.86 -13.53
C ALA A 321 15.96 -8.52 -12.50
N MET A 322 15.76 -8.85 -11.22
CA MET A 322 16.58 -8.33 -10.12
C MET A 322 17.31 -9.45 -9.36
N ILE A 323 16.91 -10.72 -9.52
CA ILE A 323 17.53 -11.87 -8.85
C ILE A 323 18.18 -12.82 -9.85
N HIS A 324 17.48 -13.21 -10.94
CA HIS A 324 17.99 -14.14 -11.93
C HIS A 324 19.36 -13.73 -12.50
N PRO A 325 19.63 -12.45 -12.83
CA PRO A 325 20.94 -12.03 -13.30
C PRO A 325 22.09 -12.18 -12.29
N LEU A 326 21.75 -12.35 -11.00
CA LEU A 326 22.73 -12.57 -9.93
C LEU A 326 23.08 -14.05 -9.76
N VAL A 327 22.32 -14.95 -10.38
CA VAL A 327 22.57 -16.41 -10.29
C VAL A 327 23.96 -16.72 -10.81
N GLY A 328 24.71 -17.50 -10.02
CA GLY A 328 26.12 -17.82 -10.32
C GLY A 328 27.14 -16.86 -9.69
N LEU A 329 26.73 -15.72 -9.17
CA LEU A 329 27.60 -14.88 -8.37
C LEU A 329 27.90 -15.57 -7.03
N GLY A 330 29.17 -15.60 -6.61
CA GLY A 330 29.55 -16.22 -5.33
C GLY A 330 28.91 -15.51 -4.15
N MET A 331 27.96 -16.13 -3.47
CA MET A 331 27.23 -15.63 -2.31
C MET A 331 27.57 -16.39 -1.03
N LYS A 332 27.56 -15.69 0.11
CA LYS A 332 27.79 -16.27 1.45
C LYS A 332 26.53 -16.33 2.31
N GLY A 333 25.47 -15.67 1.92
CA GLY A 333 24.20 -15.67 2.63
C GLY A 333 23.23 -14.63 2.10
N VAL A 334 22.02 -14.71 2.57
CA VAL A 334 20.93 -13.77 2.27
C VAL A 334 20.41 -13.17 3.57
N ILE A 335 20.16 -11.88 3.57
CA ILE A 335 19.40 -11.18 4.59
C ILE A 335 18.02 -10.95 3.99
N TRP A 336 16.99 -11.58 4.56
CA TRP A 336 15.62 -11.47 4.10
C TRP A 336 14.78 -10.66 5.08
N TYR A 337 14.22 -9.57 4.59
CA TYR A 337 13.29 -8.74 5.34
C TYR A 337 12.11 -8.36 4.44
N GLN A 338 11.07 -9.16 4.46
CA GLN A 338 9.86 -9.05 3.67
C GLN A 338 8.76 -9.88 4.36
N GLY A 339 7.51 -9.56 4.14
CA GLY A 339 6.36 -10.32 4.65
C GLY A 339 5.16 -9.44 4.96
N GLU A 340 5.37 -8.15 5.17
CA GLU A 340 4.32 -7.21 5.57
C GLU A 340 3.18 -7.17 4.55
N ASN A 341 3.52 -7.12 3.26
CA ASN A 341 2.51 -7.09 2.20
C ASN A 341 1.73 -8.42 2.06
N ASN A 342 2.33 -9.52 2.51
CA ASN A 342 1.68 -10.82 2.57
C ASN A 342 0.91 -11.06 3.88
N ALA A 343 0.86 -10.11 4.83
CA ALA A 343 0.29 -10.32 6.17
C ALA A 343 -1.18 -10.75 6.12
N ALA A 344 -1.97 -10.18 5.22
CA ALA A 344 -3.36 -10.60 5.00
C ALA A 344 -3.49 -12.03 4.44
N ARG A 345 -2.39 -12.60 3.90
CA ARG A 345 -2.29 -13.92 3.31
C ARG A 345 -1.22 -14.79 4.02
N ALA A 346 -1.08 -14.61 5.32
CA ALA A 346 -0.02 -15.24 6.14
C ALA A 346 0.02 -16.78 6.01
N ASN A 347 -1.13 -17.43 5.83
CA ASN A 347 -1.19 -18.88 5.63
C ASN A 347 -0.48 -19.32 4.34
N GLU A 348 -0.51 -18.53 3.28
CA GLU A 348 0.23 -18.82 2.04
C GLU A 348 1.74 -18.66 2.23
N TYR A 349 2.15 -17.70 3.06
CA TYR A 349 3.55 -17.41 3.33
C TYR A 349 4.28 -18.59 4.00
N ILE A 350 3.55 -19.43 4.76
CA ILE A 350 4.09 -20.65 5.38
C ILE A 350 4.70 -21.59 4.34
N ASP A 351 4.09 -21.70 3.17
CA ASP A 351 4.55 -22.55 2.07
C ASP A 351 5.49 -21.82 1.11
N LEU A 352 5.19 -20.55 0.81
CA LEU A 352 5.95 -19.75 -0.16
C LEU A 352 7.38 -19.44 0.32
N PHE A 353 7.57 -19.11 1.60
CA PHE A 353 8.89 -18.74 2.08
C PHE A 353 9.91 -19.90 2.10
N PRO A 354 9.59 -21.11 2.58
CA PRO A 354 10.47 -22.26 2.41
C PRO A 354 10.75 -22.61 0.94
N ALA A 355 9.74 -22.45 0.06
CA ALA A 355 9.89 -22.69 -1.36
C ALA A 355 10.86 -21.68 -2.00
N LEU A 356 10.78 -20.40 -1.65
CA LEU A 356 11.73 -19.37 -2.08
C LEU A 356 13.17 -19.70 -1.66
N ILE A 357 13.38 -20.09 -0.42
CA ILE A 357 14.71 -20.46 0.08
C ILE A 357 15.28 -21.64 -0.72
N THR A 358 14.45 -22.65 -0.97
CA THR A 358 14.84 -23.84 -1.75
C THR A 358 15.14 -23.48 -3.19
N ASP A 359 14.30 -22.63 -3.82
CA ASP A 359 14.50 -22.13 -5.18
C ASP A 359 15.87 -21.46 -5.34
N TRP A 360 16.16 -20.49 -4.49
CA TRP A 360 17.41 -19.74 -4.60
C TRP A 360 18.62 -20.62 -4.31
N ARG A 361 18.59 -21.47 -3.27
CA ARG A 361 19.68 -22.42 -2.98
C ARG A 361 19.96 -23.36 -4.14
N SER A 362 18.90 -23.89 -4.75
CA SER A 362 19.01 -24.76 -5.93
C SER A 362 19.69 -24.06 -7.10
N ARG A 363 19.30 -22.81 -7.41
CA ARG A 363 19.87 -22.04 -8.52
C ARG A 363 21.33 -21.67 -8.33
N TRP A 364 21.73 -21.42 -7.08
CA TRP A 364 23.13 -21.16 -6.75
C TRP A 364 23.93 -22.43 -6.52
N ASN A 365 23.28 -23.60 -6.48
CA ASN A 365 23.90 -24.86 -6.06
C ASN A 365 24.71 -24.71 -4.76
N ASN A 366 24.11 -24.02 -3.78
CA ASN A 366 24.77 -23.65 -2.54
C ASN A 366 23.75 -23.51 -1.38
N GLU A 367 24.05 -24.18 -0.26
CA GLU A 367 23.25 -24.16 0.97
C GLU A 367 23.55 -22.94 1.86
N PHE A 368 23.66 -21.77 1.27
CA PHE A 368 23.92 -20.53 2.05
C PHE A 368 22.81 -20.25 3.06
N PRO A 369 23.13 -19.62 4.21
CA PRO A 369 22.15 -19.26 5.24
C PRO A 369 21.23 -18.13 4.76
N PHE A 370 19.96 -18.24 5.13
CA PHE A 370 19.00 -17.14 5.12
C PHE A 370 18.86 -16.60 6.55
N TYR A 371 19.02 -15.30 6.71
CA TYR A 371 18.74 -14.58 7.94
C TYR A 371 17.50 -13.74 7.70
N TRP A 372 16.42 -14.04 8.41
CA TRP A 372 15.15 -13.30 8.26
C TRP A 372 14.74 -12.66 9.57
N PHE A 373 13.92 -11.63 9.45
CA PHE A 373 13.35 -10.87 10.54
C PHE A 373 11.82 -10.98 10.46
N ASN A 374 11.22 -11.20 11.63
CA ASN A 374 9.77 -11.18 11.83
C ASN A 374 9.41 -9.96 12.66
#